data_976920acb3cc69a5497ab646b34002fa
#
_entry.id   976920acb3cc69a5497ab646b34002fa
#
_cell.length_a   1.000
_cell.length_b   1.000
_cell.length_c   1.000
_cell.angle_alpha   90.00
_cell.angle_beta   90.00
_cell.angle_gamma   90.00
#
_symmetry.space_group_name_H-M   'P 1'
#
loop_
_entity.id
_entity.type
_entity.pdbx_description
1 polymer ?
#
loop_
_entity_poly.entity_id
_entity_poly.type
_entity_poly.pdbx_seq_one_letter_code
_entity_poly.pdbx_strand_id
1 'polypeptide(L)'
;MFTRHFAHWPPGQPKTLELPRETVYANLVATAARSPQRTAIDYYGSRISYAELKRQVDVLAGFLQQRFGVARGDRVLLYAQNSPQFVIAYYAILRADAVVVPVNPMNRTEELRHYIEDSDARVALAGQDVLAQLEPLGLPHMLPIVYSDYLTAASDLPIPELVRARGSGAWQEMLASGLSPAPHAAGPEDLAVMPYTSGTTGKPKGCMHTHSSVQATTVAYLYWRGAQGESVVLSALPMFHVTGMQAGMNSPVHTAATIVIMSRWDRTCAAMQIERARVTNWSAITTMLVDFLSNPELEKYDLSSLRVLGGGGAAMPEALARKLEEVIGLPYVEGYGLSETMAPSHINPPHRPKRQCGGIPFFNTDARVIDVETKAELGPHQVGEIIVHGPQVFRGYWKQPEATAQAFIDHDGKRFFRTGDLGYYDEEGYFFITDRLKRMINCSGFKVWPAEVEAMLYAHPAIQEACVIGSPDGYRGETVKAIVVLRREATGTAAQDIIDWARSRMAAFKVPRTVQFVEALPKTATGKILWRKLQEEEYRK
;
A
#
# COMPACT_ATOMS: atom_id res chain seq x y z
N MET A 1 24.40 6.43 -10.96
CA MET A 1 22.97 6.71 -10.82
C MET A 1 22.29 6.57 -12.17
N PHE A 2 21.15 5.88 -12.24
CA PHE A 2 20.33 5.78 -13.44
C PHE A 2 19.72 7.15 -13.79
N THR A 3 19.85 7.61 -15.04
CA THR A 3 19.49 8.98 -15.45
C THR A 3 18.68 9.08 -16.75
N ARG A 4 18.45 7.96 -17.46
CA ARG A 4 17.70 7.95 -18.74
C ARG A 4 16.34 8.64 -18.62
N HIS A 5 15.63 8.44 -17.53
CA HIS A 5 14.32 8.99 -17.24
C HIS A 5 14.28 10.51 -17.04
N PHE A 6 15.41 11.17 -16.85
CA PHE A 6 15.44 12.62 -16.60
C PHE A 6 14.99 13.46 -17.80
N ALA A 7 14.99 12.89 -19.01
CA ALA A 7 14.39 13.51 -20.21
C ALA A 7 12.85 13.62 -20.10
N HIS A 8 12.23 12.77 -19.27
CA HIS A 8 10.78 12.69 -19.08
C HIS A 8 10.36 13.10 -17.65
N TRP A 9 11.26 13.77 -16.94
CA TRP A 9 11.00 14.27 -15.59
C TRP A 9 9.88 15.30 -15.58
N PRO A 10 9.06 15.38 -14.52
CA PRO A 10 7.99 16.37 -14.42
C PRO A 10 8.55 17.80 -14.63
N PRO A 11 7.96 18.59 -15.55
CA PRO A 11 8.44 19.92 -15.85
C PRO A 11 8.47 20.82 -14.62
N GLY A 12 9.55 21.62 -14.47
CA GLY A 12 9.71 22.56 -13.37
C GLY A 12 10.02 21.93 -12.00
N GLN A 13 10.10 20.60 -11.91
CA GLN A 13 10.47 19.94 -10.66
C GLN A 13 11.99 19.72 -10.57
N PRO A 14 12.59 19.84 -9.36
CA PRO A 14 13.99 19.50 -9.17
C PRO A 14 14.21 17.99 -9.41
N LYS A 15 15.39 17.60 -9.87
CA LYS A 15 15.72 16.16 -10.09
C LYS A 15 16.10 15.44 -8.81
N THR A 16 16.49 16.19 -7.79
CA THR A 16 16.82 15.70 -6.45
C THR A 16 16.14 16.56 -5.40
N LEU A 17 15.85 15.98 -4.25
CA LEU A 17 15.29 16.70 -3.11
C LEU A 17 16.27 16.65 -1.94
N GLU A 18 16.44 17.78 -1.28
CA GLU A 18 16.99 17.81 0.06
C GLU A 18 15.89 17.38 1.03
N LEU A 19 16.15 16.32 1.78
CA LEU A 19 15.15 15.75 2.69
C LEU A 19 15.24 16.44 4.07
N PRO A 20 14.07 16.64 4.72
CA PRO A 20 14.04 17.14 6.08
C PRO A 20 14.84 16.24 7.03
N ARG A 21 15.55 16.85 7.97
CA ARG A 21 16.26 16.15 9.05
C ARG A 21 15.43 16.01 10.32
N GLU A 22 14.16 16.40 10.24
CA GLU A 22 13.20 16.31 11.33
C GLU A 22 12.45 14.98 11.31
N THR A 23 11.80 14.66 12.43
CA THR A 23 10.92 13.50 12.54
C THR A 23 9.61 13.69 11.75
N VAL A 24 8.90 12.60 11.48
CA VAL A 24 7.58 12.64 10.81
C VAL A 24 6.55 13.45 11.61
N TYR A 25 6.64 13.42 12.96
CA TYR A 25 5.77 14.23 13.82
C TYR A 25 5.96 15.75 13.59
N ALA A 26 7.15 16.19 13.25
CA ALA A 26 7.44 17.61 12.97
C ALA A 26 6.58 18.17 11.81
N ASN A 27 6.16 17.34 10.86
CA ASN A 27 5.24 17.74 9.79
C ASN A 27 3.89 18.23 10.36
N LEU A 28 3.34 17.51 11.32
CA LEU A 28 2.10 17.92 11.99
C LEU A 28 2.29 19.20 12.79
N VAL A 29 3.40 19.34 13.50
CA VAL A 29 3.73 20.55 14.26
C VAL A 29 3.80 21.77 13.34
N ALA A 30 4.58 21.68 12.27
CA ALA A 30 4.73 22.76 11.29
C ALA A 30 3.40 23.11 10.61
N THR A 31 2.61 22.11 10.27
CA THR A 31 1.32 22.34 9.62
C THR A 31 0.27 22.93 10.58
N ALA A 32 0.19 22.45 11.81
CA ALA A 32 -0.70 23.02 12.82
C ALA A 32 -0.33 24.47 13.18
N ALA A 33 0.96 24.83 13.12
CA ALA A 33 1.41 26.21 13.34
C ALA A 33 1.04 27.15 12.18
N ARG A 34 1.26 26.72 10.92
CA ARG A 34 0.99 27.57 9.75
C ARG A 34 -0.48 27.62 9.33
N SER A 35 -1.27 26.58 9.66
CA SER A 35 -2.66 26.42 9.20
C SER A 35 -3.58 25.83 10.28
N PRO A 36 -3.63 26.43 11.50
CA PRO A 36 -4.28 25.83 12.66
C PRO A 36 -5.77 25.58 12.48
N GLN A 37 -6.49 26.47 11.80
CA GLN A 37 -7.94 26.41 11.62
C GLN A 37 -8.36 25.61 10.37
N ARG A 38 -7.40 25.22 9.53
CA ARG A 38 -7.71 24.41 8.35
C ARG A 38 -8.19 23.03 8.78
N THR A 39 -9.19 22.50 8.04
CA THR A 39 -9.66 21.12 8.23
C THR A 39 -8.53 20.14 7.90
N ALA A 40 -8.10 19.38 8.89
CA ALA A 40 -7.15 18.29 8.73
C ALA A 40 -7.88 17.00 8.29
N ILE A 41 -8.99 16.69 8.94
CA ILE A 41 -9.76 15.46 8.70
C ILE A 41 -11.23 15.83 8.47
N ASP A 42 -11.83 15.24 7.45
CA ASP A 42 -13.27 15.17 7.22
C ASP A 42 -13.68 13.70 7.27
N TYR A 43 -14.44 13.33 8.29
CA TYR A 43 -14.88 11.97 8.55
C TYR A 43 -16.39 11.89 8.47
N TYR A 44 -16.91 11.48 7.31
CA TYR A 44 -18.34 11.43 7.01
C TYR A 44 -19.09 12.74 7.31
N GLY A 45 -18.45 13.89 7.07
CA GLY A 45 -19.01 15.22 7.33
C GLY A 45 -18.57 15.85 8.65
N SER A 46 -18.07 15.08 9.60
CA SER A 46 -17.49 15.58 10.85
C SER A 46 -16.05 16.03 10.64
N ARG A 47 -15.71 17.23 11.13
CA ARG A 47 -14.43 17.88 10.81
C ARG A 47 -13.55 18.11 12.03
N ILE A 48 -12.25 17.92 11.86
CA ILE A 48 -11.20 18.19 12.84
C ILE A 48 -10.20 19.15 12.22
N SER A 49 -9.86 20.25 12.90
CA SER A 49 -8.82 21.18 12.46
C SER A 49 -7.41 20.64 12.74
N TYR A 50 -6.37 21.20 12.10
CA TYR A 50 -4.98 20.85 12.40
C TYR A 50 -4.58 21.18 13.84
N ALA A 51 -5.08 22.28 14.40
CA ALA A 51 -4.84 22.62 15.80
C ALA A 51 -5.42 21.56 16.73
N GLU A 52 -6.66 21.12 16.48
CA GLU A 52 -7.31 20.10 17.29
C GLU A 52 -6.68 18.71 17.10
N LEU A 53 -6.31 18.35 15.86
CA LEU A 53 -5.57 17.11 15.59
C LEU A 53 -4.26 17.08 16.41
N LYS A 54 -3.47 18.15 16.36
CA LYS A 54 -2.24 18.24 17.14
C LYS A 54 -2.48 18.13 18.64
N ARG A 55 -3.49 18.84 19.17
CA ARG A 55 -3.85 18.79 20.58
C ARG A 55 -4.17 17.35 21.03
N GLN A 56 -4.99 16.64 20.27
CA GLN A 56 -5.36 15.26 20.59
C GLN A 56 -4.17 14.29 20.48
N VAL A 57 -3.30 14.49 19.50
CA VAL A 57 -2.04 13.74 19.36
C VAL A 57 -1.16 13.92 20.59
N ASP A 58 -0.99 15.14 21.08
CA ASP A 58 -0.16 15.40 22.26
C ASP A 58 -0.76 14.77 23.51
N VAL A 59 -2.09 14.87 23.73
CA VAL A 59 -2.75 14.24 24.87
C VAL A 59 -2.59 12.73 24.85
N LEU A 60 -2.81 12.08 23.69
CA LEU A 60 -2.63 10.64 23.58
C LEU A 60 -1.16 10.23 23.79
N ALA A 61 -0.20 11.00 23.27
CA ALA A 61 1.22 10.74 23.52
C ALA A 61 1.57 10.81 25.01
N GLY A 62 1.08 11.83 25.72
CA GLY A 62 1.21 11.94 27.17
C GLY A 62 0.57 10.78 27.93
N PHE A 63 -0.60 10.34 27.48
CA PHE A 63 -1.28 9.18 28.04
C PHE A 63 -0.49 7.88 27.83
N LEU A 64 0.03 7.64 26.63
CA LEU A 64 0.88 6.48 26.32
C LEU A 64 2.11 6.43 27.23
N GLN A 65 2.79 7.55 27.41
CA GLN A 65 3.98 7.63 28.26
C GLN A 65 3.65 7.44 29.75
N GLN A 66 2.64 8.15 30.28
CA GLN A 66 2.39 8.24 31.72
C GLN A 66 1.49 7.11 32.25
N ARG A 67 0.57 6.57 31.42
CA ARG A 67 -0.36 5.51 31.84
C ARG A 67 0.04 4.13 31.37
N PHE A 68 0.60 4.03 30.17
CA PHE A 68 1.01 2.75 29.59
C PHE A 68 2.52 2.52 29.64
N GLY A 69 3.29 3.51 30.13
CA GLY A 69 4.73 3.41 30.31
C GLY A 69 5.51 3.28 29.00
N VAL A 70 4.94 3.81 27.90
CA VAL A 70 5.61 3.79 26.60
C VAL A 70 6.87 4.64 26.65
N ALA A 71 8.00 4.03 26.31
CA ALA A 71 9.31 4.65 26.24
C ALA A 71 9.81 4.76 24.78
N ARG A 72 10.88 5.56 24.58
CA ARG A 72 11.51 5.71 23.28
C ARG A 72 11.91 4.36 22.69
N GLY A 73 11.54 4.13 21.43
CA GLY A 73 11.82 2.92 20.70
C GLY A 73 10.89 1.74 20.99
N ASP A 74 9.94 1.87 21.91
CA ASP A 74 8.92 0.84 22.12
C ASP A 74 8.01 0.70 20.89
N ARG A 75 7.59 -0.52 20.61
CA ARG A 75 6.67 -0.84 19.49
C ARG A 75 5.25 -0.85 20.02
N VAL A 76 4.39 -0.08 19.37
CA VAL A 76 2.97 0.03 19.69
C VAL A 76 2.15 -0.47 18.52
N LEU A 77 1.30 -1.47 18.75
CA LEU A 77 0.39 -1.97 17.72
C LEU A 77 -0.70 -0.95 17.42
N LEU A 78 -0.90 -0.65 16.15
CA LEU A 78 -2.03 0.14 15.66
C LEU A 78 -2.90 -0.76 14.78
N TYR A 79 -3.96 -1.30 15.39
CA TYR A 79 -4.81 -2.34 14.81
C TYR A 79 -6.24 -1.83 14.66
N ALA A 80 -6.50 -1.04 13.62
CA ALA A 80 -7.80 -0.39 13.40
C ALA A 80 -8.05 -0.10 11.91
N GLN A 81 -9.32 0.14 11.57
CA GLN A 81 -9.72 0.68 10.26
C GLN A 81 -9.28 2.16 10.14
N ASN A 82 -9.30 2.67 8.90
CA ASN A 82 -9.14 4.09 8.65
C ASN A 82 -10.14 4.90 9.48
N SER A 83 -9.65 5.84 10.25
CA SER A 83 -10.46 6.67 11.15
C SER A 83 -9.65 7.89 11.61
N PRO A 84 -10.29 8.92 12.17
CA PRO A 84 -9.58 9.99 12.83
C PRO A 84 -8.64 9.47 13.92
N GLN A 85 -9.09 8.47 14.69
CA GLN A 85 -8.30 7.87 15.75
C GLN A 85 -7.05 7.15 15.21
N PHE A 86 -7.10 6.54 14.01
CA PHE A 86 -5.92 5.96 13.39
C PHE A 86 -4.85 7.03 13.15
N VAL A 87 -5.24 8.18 12.59
CA VAL A 87 -4.33 9.31 12.34
C VAL A 87 -3.76 9.86 13.64
N ILE A 88 -4.63 10.08 14.64
CA ILE A 88 -4.22 10.58 15.96
C ILE A 88 -3.26 9.60 16.63
N ALA A 89 -3.58 8.30 16.62
CA ALA A 89 -2.76 7.24 17.22
C ALA A 89 -1.39 7.13 16.54
N TYR A 90 -1.36 7.16 15.21
CA TYR A 90 -0.11 7.12 14.44
C TYR A 90 0.84 8.25 14.86
N TYR A 91 0.36 9.49 14.84
CA TYR A 91 1.18 10.64 15.23
C TYR A 91 1.48 10.69 16.73
N ALA A 92 0.59 10.19 17.59
CA ALA A 92 0.83 10.14 19.03
C ALA A 92 1.91 9.12 19.41
N ILE A 93 1.95 7.96 18.77
CA ILE A 93 3.02 6.98 18.95
C ILE A 93 4.36 7.60 18.55
N LEU A 94 4.43 8.27 17.40
CA LEU A 94 5.64 8.97 16.96
C LEU A 94 6.02 10.11 17.91
N ARG A 95 5.04 10.85 18.43
CA ARG A 95 5.25 11.93 19.41
C ARG A 95 5.78 11.42 20.75
N ALA A 96 5.41 10.19 21.11
CA ALA A 96 5.93 9.50 22.28
C ALA A 96 7.31 8.87 22.07
N ASP A 97 7.99 9.17 20.96
CA ASP A 97 9.28 8.61 20.53
C ASP A 97 9.24 7.09 20.32
N ALA A 98 8.08 6.53 20.07
CA ALA A 98 7.83 5.11 19.89
C ALA A 98 7.65 4.74 18.40
N VAL A 99 7.64 3.44 18.10
CA VAL A 99 7.56 2.88 16.75
C VAL A 99 6.14 2.40 16.48
N VAL A 100 5.54 2.86 15.40
CA VAL A 100 4.22 2.39 14.95
C VAL A 100 4.37 1.01 14.32
N VAL A 101 3.62 0.03 14.81
CA VAL A 101 3.43 -1.27 14.16
C VAL A 101 2.02 -1.32 13.59
N PRO A 102 1.84 -0.95 12.32
CA PRO A 102 0.52 -0.96 11.70
C PRO A 102 0.09 -2.39 11.39
N VAL A 103 -1.12 -2.75 11.80
CA VAL A 103 -1.64 -4.10 11.68
C VAL A 103 -2.90 -4.11 10.82
N ASN A 104 -2.99 -5.07 9.91
CA ASN A 104 -4.17 -5.27 9.09
C ASN A 104 -5.37 -5.71 9.95
N PRO A 105 -6.49 -4.97 9.98
CA PRO A 105 -7.68 -5.33 10.76
C PRO A 105 -8.33 -6.67 10.39
N MET A 106 -7.90 -7.30 9.30
CA MET A 106 -8.36 -8.64 8.92
C MET A 106 -7.55 -9.77 9.59
N ASN A 107 -6.41 -9.47 10.22
CA ASN A 107 -5.62 -10.45 10.93
C ASN A 107 -6.41 -11.05 12.10
N ARG A 108 -6.17 -12.32 12.35
CA ARG A 108 -6.79 -13.08 13.44
C ARG A 108 -5.80 -13.31 14.59
N THR A 109 -6.29 -13.80 15.71
CA THR A 109 -5.55 -14.01 16.96
C THR A 109 -4.18 -14.68 16.73
N GLU A 110 -4.10 -15.74 15.95
CA GLU A 110 -2.84 -16.46 15.74
C GLU A 110 -1.82 -15.65 14.92
N GLU A 111 -2.30 -14.86 13.96
CA GLU A 111 -1.42 -13.94 13.22
C GLU A 111 -0.94 -12.82 14.13
N LEU A 112 -1.82 -12.26 14.97
CA LEU A 112 -1.50 -11.21 15.94
C LEU A 112 -0.49 -11.66 16.98
N ARG A 113 -0.54 -12.92 17.42
CA ARG A 113 0.46 -13.52 18.31
C ARG A 113 1.87 -13.33 17.77
N HIS A 114 2.05 -13.63 16.48
CA HIS A 114 3.36 -13.42 15.83
C HIS A 114 3.81 -11.95 15.85
N TYR A 115 2.89 -11.02 15.55
CA TYR A 115 3.23 -9.58 15.58
C TYR A 115 3.66 -9.12 16.98
N ILE A 116 2.97 -9.58 18.02
CA ILE A 116 3.27 -9.23 19.41
C ILE A 116 4.61 -9.81 19.85
N GLU A 117 4.82 -11.11 19.63
CA GLU A 117 6.05 -11.81 20.03
C GLU A 117 7.29 -11.30 19.27
N ASP A 118 7.17 -11.07 17.95
CA ASP A 118 8.29 -10.62 17.14
C ASP A 118 8.64 -9.14 17.44
N SER A 119 7.65 -8.27 17.58
CA SER A 119 7.86 -6.84 17.86
C SER A 119 8.15 -6.53 19.32
N ASP A 120 7.96 -7.45 20.26
CA ASP A 120 7.92 -7.21 21.72
C ASP A 120 6.91 -6.13 22.12
N ALA A 121 5.81 -5.98 21.39
CA ALA A 121 4.81 -4.96 21.68
C ALA A 121 4.06 -5.29 22.99
N ARG A 122 3.90 -4.28 23.83
CA ARG A 122 3.17 -4.37 25.12
C ARG A 122 1.91 -3.51 25.13
N VAL A 123 1.72 -2.70 24.11
CA VAL A 123 0.61 -1.74 23.97
C VAL A 123 -0.05 -1.93 22.61
N ALA A 124 -1.38 -1.92 22.59
CA ALA A 124 -2.18 -1.87 21.37
C ALA A 124 -3.23 -0.76 21.43
N LEU A 125 -3.37 -0.03 20.33
CA LEU A 125 -4.48 0.85 20.03
C LEU A 125 -5.34 0.11 18.99
N ALA A 126 -6.53 -0.36 19.39
CA ALA A 126 -7.28 -1.32 18.59
C ALA A 126 -8.73 -0.90 18.37
N GLY A 127 -9.21 -1.06 17.14
CA GLY A 127 -10.61 -0.88 16.79
C GLY A 127 -11.53 -1.81 17.58
N GLN A 128 -12.67 -1.31 18.02
CA GLN A 128 -13.63 -2.10 18.80
C GLN A 128 -14.12 -3.34 18.03
N ASP A 129 -14.17 -3.28 16.71
CA ASP A 129 -14.58 -4.38 15.82
C ASP A 129 -13.57 -5.54 15.79
N VAL A 130 -12.35 -5.31 16.23
CA VAL A 130 -11.23 -6.27 16.18
C VAL A 130 -10.62 -6.55 17.57
N LEU A 131 -11.07 -5.87 18.61
CA LEU A 131 -10.51 -5.97 19.96
C LEU A 131 -10.53 -7.41 20.49
N ALA A 132 -11.61 -8.15 20.26
CA ALA A 132 -11.76 -9.55 20.67
C ALA A 132 -10.66 -10.48 20.12
N GLN A 133 -9.96 -10.11 19.05
CA GLN A 133 -8.83 -10.87 18.54
C GLN A 133 -7.56 -10.71 19.38
N LEU A 134 -7.44 -9.60 20.13
CA LEU A 134 -6.28 -9.31 21.00
C LEU A 134 -6.48 -9.80 22.43
N GLU A 135 -7.72 -9.86 22.94
CA GLU A 135 -8.02 -10.24 24.32
C GLU A 135 -7.34 -11.56 24.76
N PRO A 136 -7.36 -12.65 23.95
CA PRO A 136 -6.72 -13.90 24.34
C PRO A 136 -5.18 -13.84 24.42
N LEU A 137 -4.56 -12.76 23.92
CA LEU A 137 -3.11 -12.61 23.83
C LEU A 137 -2.49 -11.93 25.05
N GLY A 138 -3.31 -11.41 25.98
CA GLY A 138 -2.86 -10.92 27.28
C GLY A 138 -1.93 -9.71 27.21
N LEU A 139 -2.12 -8.80 26.25
CA LEU A 139 -1.35 -7.54 26.21
C LEU A 139 -1.56 -6.74 27.48
N PRO A 140 -0.49 -6.18 28.11
CA PRO A 140 -0.59 -5.41 29.33
C PRO A 140 -1.51 -4.18 29.23
N HIS A 141 -1.50 -3.51 28.06
CA HIS A 141 -2.25 -2.29 27.84
C HIS A 141 -2.94 -2.28 26.48
N MET A 142 -4.23 -2.01 26.48
CA MET A 142 -5.05 -1.83 25.29
C MET A 142 -5.92 -0.59 25.42
N LEU A 143 -5.96 0.24 24.37
CA LEU A 143 -6.88 1.36 24.27
C LEU A 143 -7.87 1.10 23.12
N PRO A 144 -9.17 0.91 23.40
CA PRO A 144 -10.19 0.75 22.39
C PRO A 144 -10.38 2.01 21.54
N ILE A 145 -10.46 1.82 20.22
CA ILE A 145 -10.82 2.85 19.25
C ILE A 145 -12.30 2.66 18.89
N VAL A 146 -13.13 3.64 19.21
CA VAL A 146 -14.56 3.66 18.93
C VAL A 146 -14.84 4.66 17.83
N TYR A 147 -15.08 4.18 16.62
CA TYR A 147 -15.17 5.04 15.43
C TYR A 147 -16.29 6.08 15.50
N SER A 148 -17.42 5.73 16.16
CA SER A 148 -18.57 6.62 16.33
C SER A 148 -18.29 7.86 17.18
N ASP A 149 -17.22 7.87 17.98
CA ASP A 149 -16.81 9.03 18.79
C ASP A 149 -16.55 10.27 17.95
N TYR A 150 -16.26 10.09 16.66
CA TYR A 150 -15.99 11.18 15.71
C TYR A 150 -17.13 11.41 14.71
N LEU A 151 -18.29 10.79 14.88
CA LEU A 151 -19.50 11.11 14.12
C LEU A 151 -20.29 12.23 14.84
N THR A 152 -19.80 13.46 14.74
CA THR A 152 -20.37 14.62 15.45
C THR A 152 -21.35 15.42 14.59
N ALA A 153 -21.37 15.20 13.29
CA ALA A 153 -22.28 15.84 12.34
C ALA A 153 -23.33 14.83 11.82
N ALA A 154 -24.54 15.33 11.57
CA ALA A 154 -25.51 14.57 10.80
C ALA A 154 -24.99 14.35 9.36
N SER A 155 -25.23 13.17 8.81
CA SER A 155 -24.73 12.80 7.48
C SER A 155 -25.71 11.86 6.78
N ASP A 156 -25.94 12.10 5.52
CA ASP A 156 -26.70 11.27 4.58
C ASP A 156 -25.81 10.23 3.85
N LEU A 157 -24.51 10.27 4.12
CA LEU A 157 -23.55 9.33 3.56
C LEU A 157 -23.83 7.90 4.03
N PRO A 158 -23.59 6.88 3.20
CA PRO A 158 -23.67 5.47 3.60
C PRO A 158 -22.52 5.10 4.56
N ILE A 159 -22.73 5.40 5.83
CA ILE A 159 -21.76 5.11 6.91
C ILE A 159 -21.87 3.63 7.28
N PRO A 160 -20.76 2.84 7.25
CA PRO A 160 -20.78 1.45 7.65
C PRO A 160 -21.29 1.23 9.08
N GLU A 161 -22.00 0.13 9.34
CA GLU A 161 -22.54 -0.21 10.66
C GLU A 161 -21.46 -0.25 11.74
N LEU A 162 -20.31 -0.85 11.44
CA LEU A 162 -19.16 -0.89 12.37
C LEU A 162 -18.70 0.51 12.83
N VAL A 163 -18.88 1.53 11.98
CA VAL A 163 -18.52 2.92 12.31
C VAL A 163 -19.58 3.58 13.18
N ARG A 164 -20.85 3.20 13.02
CA ARG A 164 -21.97 3.70 13.84
C ARG A 164 -22.05 3.02 15.21
N ALA A 165 -21.43 1.86 15.37
CA ALA A 165 -21.46 1.09 16.60
C ALA A 165 -20.90 1.91 17.77
N ARG A 166 -21.65 2.01 18.85
CA ARG A 166 -21.21 2.64 20.11
C ARG A 166 -20.32 1.68 20.88
N GLY A 167 -19.41 2.22 21.67
CA GLY A 167 -18.47 1.43 22.47
C GLY A 167 -18.20 2.06 23.83
N SER A 168 -17.09 1.66 24.44
CA SER A 168 -16.62 2.22 25.70
C SER A 168 -16.26 3.70 25.54
N GLY A 169 -16.38 4.50 26.61
CA GLY A 169 -15.91 5.89 26.64
C GLY A 169 -14.40 6.06 26.79
N ALA A 170 -13.61 4.98 26.71
CA ALA A 170 -12.18 4.98 27.01
C ALA A 170 -11.36 5.98 26.18
N TRP A 171 -11.70 6.17 24.91
CA TRP A 171 -11.04 7.17 24.08
C TRP A 171 -11.33 8.59 24.55
N GLN A 172 -12.57 8.89 24.90
CA GLN A 172 -12.97 10.21 25.41
C GLN A 172 -12.37 10.46 26.80
N GLU A 173 -12.32 9.46 27.66
CA GLU A 173 -11.66 9.55 28.98
C GLU A 173 -10.16 9.82 28.81
N MET A 174 -9.49 9.17 27.84
CA MET A 174 -8.10 9.46 27.51
C MET A 174 -7.93 10.91 27.07
N LEU A 175 -8.78 11.44 26.20
CA LEU A 175 -8.72 12.84 25.76
C LEU A 175 -9.00 13.82 26.91
N ALA A 176 -9.94 13.48 27.81
CA ALA A 176 -10.26 14.29 28.98
C ALA A 176 -9.14 14.31 30.01
N SER A 177 -8.21 13.36 29.99
CA SER A 177 -7.07 13.33 30.91
C SER A 177 -6.16 14.55 30.78
N GLY A 178 -6.12 15.20 29.63
CA GLY A 178 -5.30 16.38 29.34
C GLY A 178 -3.80 16.20 29.57
N LEU A 179 -3.33 14.94 29.60
CA LEU A 179 -1.92 14.64 29.86
C LEU A 179 -1.01 15.21 28.79
N SER A 180 0.10 15.81 29.21
CA SER A 180 1.09 16.38 28.29
C SER A 180 2.28 15.42 28.14
N PRO A 181 2.79 15.20 26.90
CA PRO A 181 3.93 14.33 26.70
C PRO A 181 5.24 14.97 27.16
N ALA A 182 6.22 14.14 27.48
CA ALA A 182 7.61 14.55 27.70
C ALA A 182 8.18 15.28 26.46
N PRO A 183 9.27 16.02 26.57
CA PRO A 183 9.95 16.60 25.41
C PRO A 183 10.24 15.55 24.34
N HIS A 184 9.99 15.91 23.07
CA HIS A 184 10.27 15.02 21.94
C HIS A 184 11.77 14.83 21.75
N ALA A 185 12.25 13.61 21.77
CA ALA A 185 13.67 13.26 21.78
C ALA A 185 14.10 12.39 20.59
N ALA A 186 13.16 11.91 19.78
CA ALA A 186 13.49 11.12 18.59
C ALA A 186 14.22 11.96 17.54
N GLY A 187 15.17 11.34 16.87
CA GLY A 187 15.89 11.91 15.74
C GLY A 187 15.48 11.28 14.41
N PRO A 188 15.99 11.81 13.28
CA PRO A 188 15.64 11.34 11.94
C PRO A 188 16.00 9.87 11.68
N GLU A 189 17.00 9.35 12.39
CA GLU A 189 17.48 7.98 12.23
C GLU A 189 16.83 6.98 13.21
N ASP A 190 16.01 7.43 14.14
CA ASP A 190 15.22 6.53 14.98
C ASP A 190 14.15 5.81 14.14
N LEU A 191 13.78 4.60 14.55
CA LEU A 191 12.68 3.88 13.92
C LEU A 191 11.36 4.62 14.13
N ALA A 192 10.61 4.78 13.08
CA ALA A 192 9.29 5.43 13.08
C ALA A 192 8.17 4.42 12.87
N VAL A 193 8.30 3.58 11.86
CA VAL A 193 7.24 2.65 11.43
C VAL A 193 7.85 1.29 11.10
N MET A 194 7.17 0.23 11.51
CA MET A 194 7.57 -1.14 11.22
C MET A 194 6.39 -1.92 10.61
N PRO A 195 6.07 -1.70 9.32
CA PRO A 195 5.06 -2.49 8.63
C PRO A 195 5.55 -3.92 8.43
N TYR A 196 4.66 -4.88 8.57
CA TYR A 196 4.97 -6.30 8.33
C TYR A 196 4.62 -6.68 6.90
N THR A 197 5.56 -7.35 6.23
CA THR A 197 5.37 -7.91 4.89
C THR A 197 5.25 -9.43 4.99
N SER A 198 4.34 -10.00 4.20
CA SER A 198 4.20 -11.45 4.06
C SER A 198 5.38 -12.04 3.30
N GLY A 199 6.58 -11.94 3.88
CA GLY A 199 7.82 -12.42 3.28
C GLY A 199 7.68 -13.72 2.51
N THR A 200 8.67 -14.03 1.71
CA THR A 200 8.69 -15.18 0.81
C THR A 200 8.90 -16.53 1.52
N THR A 201 9.06 -16.53 2.85
CA THR A 201 9.48 -17.69 3.66
C THR A 201 8.50 -18.11 4.77
N GLY A 202 7.24 -17.65 4.72
CA GLY A 202 6.19 -18.06 5.67
C GLY A 202 5.72 -16.94 6.60
N LYS A 203 6.37 -16.72 7.74
CA LYS A 203 5.92 -15.70 8.71
C LYS A 203 6.20 -14.28 8.23
N PRO A 204 5.29 -13.32 8.48
CA PRO A 204 5.51 -11.90 8.17
C PRO A 204 6.77 -11.36 8.87
N LYS A 205 7.48 -10.43 8.20
CA LYS A 205 8.70 -9.80 8.70
C LYS A 205 8.48 -8.30 8.89
N GLY A 206 8.93 -7.75 10.01
CA GLY A 206 8.86 -6.31 10.27
C GLY A 206 9.90 -5.53 9.47
N CYS A 207 9.47 -4.63 8.60
CA CYS A 207 10.34 -3.75 7.82
C CYS A 207 10.71 -2.51 8.64
N MET A 208 11.97 -2.34 8.99
CA MET A 208 12.45 -1.22 9.82
C MET A 208 12.56 0.08 9.01
N HIS A 209 11.66 1.02 9.22
CA HIS A 209 11.71 2.36 8.62
C HIS A 209 12.03 3.43 9.66
N THR A 210 13.05 4.26 9.35
CA THR A 210 13.39 5.44 10.14
C THR A 210 12.48 6.60 9.80
N HIS A 211 12.48 7.65 10.63
CA HIS A 211 11.81 8.90 10.27
C HIS A 211 12.31 9.45 8.93
N SER A 212 13.61 9.38 8.65
CA SER A 212 14.21 9.79 7.37
C SER A 212 13.62 9.03 6.18
N SER A 213 13.50 7.71 6.27
CA SER A 213 12.98 6.91 5.15
C SER A 213 11.48 7.15 4.90
N VAL A 214 10.70 7.42 5.96
CA VAL A 214 9.29 7.83 5.85
C VAL A 214 9.17 9.22 5.23
N GLN A 215 10.02 10.17 5.67
CA GLN A 215 10.05 11.54 5.13
C GLN A 215 10.38 11.58 3.64
N ALA A 216 11.24 10.71 3.16
CA ALA A 216 11.65 10.67 1.75
C ALA A 216 10.46 10.61 0.79
N THR A 217 9.52 9.67 1.03
CA THR A 217 8.32 9.56 0.19
C THR A 217 7.25 10.58 0.57
N THR A 218 7.12 10.96 1.84
CA THR A 218 6.17 11.99 2.30
C THR A 218 6.36 13.31 1.55
N VAL A 219 7.59 13.81 1.50
CA VAL A 219 7.92 15.09 0.87
C VAL A 219 7.89 14.98 -0.66
N ALA A 220 8.39 13.87 -1.20
CA ALA A 220 8.47 13.66 -2.64
C ALA A 220 7.10 13.67 -3.34
N TYR A 221 6.04 13.18 -2.68
CA TYR A 221 4.68 13.24 -3.23
C TYR A 221 4.19 14.67 -3.50
N LEU A 222 4.58 15.65 -2.65
CA LEU A 222 4.25 17.07 -2.85
C LEU A 222 4.70 17.56 -4.22
N TYR A 223 5.98 17.32 -4.51
CA TYR A 223 6.59 17.79 -5.76
C TYR A 223 6.05 17.02 -6.98
N TRP A 224 5.85 15.71 -6.85
CA TRP A 224 5.41 14.88 -7.97
C TRP A 224 3.99 15.18 -8.43
N ARG A 225 3.10 15.43 -7.49
CA ARG A 225 1.68 15.68 -7.77
C ARG A 225 1.33 17.15 -7.90
N GLY A 226 2.29 18.05 -7.70
CA GLY A 226 2.03 19.49 -7.69
C GLY A 226 0.99 19.87 -6.61
N ALA A 227 0.93 19.10 -5.52
CA ALA A 227 -0.03 19.32 -4.45
C ALA A 227 0.22 20.67 -3.79
N GLN A 228 -0.64 21.65 -4.07
CA GLN A 228 -0.66 22.93 -3.40
C GLN A 228 -1.69 22.90 -2.27
N GLY A 229 -1.50 23.80 -1.30
CA GLY A 229 -2.18 23.83 0.00
C GLY A 229 -3.72 23.77 0.04
N GLU A 230 -4.42 23.70 -1.08
CA GLU A 230 -5.88 23.53 -1.15
C GLU A 230 -6.31 22.10 -1.50
N SER A 231 -5.40 21.15 -1.48
CA SER A 231 -5.71 19.76 -1.83
C SER A 231 -6.66 19.12 -0.83
N VAL A 232 -7.63 18.37 -1.35
CA VAL A 232 -8.54 17.50 -0.58
C VAL A 232 -8.31 16.07 -1.07
N VAL A 233 -7.91 15.18 -0.17
CA VAL A 233 -7.47 13.83 -0.50
C VAL A 233 -8.49 12.81 -0.02
N LEU A 234 -9.02 11.98 -0.92
CA LEU A 234 -9.85 10.83 -0.53
C LEU A 234 -8.94 9.70 -0.04
N SER A 235 -9.04 9.38 1.24
CA SER A 235 -8.29 8.33 1.91
C SER A 235 -9.16 7.08 2.11
N ALA A 236 -9.32 6.31 1.03
CA ALA A 236 -10.03 5.04 1.00
C ALA A 236 -9.09 3.83 1.05
N LEU A 237 -7.81 3.99 0.64
CA LEU A 237 -6.80 2.95 0.81
C LEU A 237 -6.48 2.74 2.30
N PRO A 238 -6.23 1.49 2.72
CA PRO A 238 -5.90 1.19 4.10
C PRO A 238 -4.66 1.95 4.59
N MET A 239 -4.80 2.73 5.67
CA MET A 239 -3.69 3.49 6.28
C MET A 239 -2.67 2.58 6.98
N PHE A 240 -3.02 1.34 7.31
CA PHE A 240 -2.06 0.36 7.82
C PHE A 240 -1.08 -0.14 6.75
N HIS A 241 -1.37 0.09 5.48
CA HIS A 241 -0.49 -0.23 4.36
C HIS A 241 0.28 1.03 3.93
N VAL A 242 1.57 0.88 3.57
CA VAL A 242 2.47 1.99 3.24
C VAL A 242 1.93 2.95 2.17
N THR A 243 1.16 2.49 1.19
CA THR A 243 0.57 3.36 0.17
C THR A 243 -0.52 4.27 0.76
N GLY A 244 -1.46 3.70 1.53
CA GLY A 244 -2.50 4.49 2.23
C GLY A 244 -1.90 5.40 3.29
N MET A 245 -0.88 4.92 4.02
CA MET A 245 -0.14 5.69 5.02
C MET A 245 0.52 6.94 4.40
N GLN A 246 1.21 6.78 3.29
CA GLN A 246 1.94 7.90 2.67
C GLN A 246 1.03 8.81 1.85
N ALA A 247 0.28 8.25 0.88
CA ALA A 247 -0.54 9.05 -0.02
C ALA A 247 -1.84 9.57 0.62
N GLY A 248 -2.40 8.81 1.58
CA GLY A 248 -3.66 9.13 2.25
C GLY A 248 -3.53 9.84 3.60
N MET A 249 -2.33 9.88 4.22
CA MET A 249 -2.13 10.45 5.55
C MET A 249 -0.89 11.34 5.66
N ASN A 250 0.33 10.79 5.52
CA ASN A 250 1.56 11.56 5.81
C ASN A 250 1.78 12.74 4.85
N SER A 251 1.64 12.51 3.54
CA SER A 251 1.78 13.58 2.56
C SER A 251 0.68 14.65 2.68
N PRO A 252 -0.62 14.31 2.86
CA PRO A 252 -1.65 15.28 3.21
C PRO A 252 -1.34 16.13 4.45
N VAL A 253 -0.88 15.52 5.54
CA VAL A 253 -0.51 16.26 6.76
C VAL A 253 0.65 17.23 6.49
N HIS A 254 1.68 16.79 5.78
CA HIS A 254 2.82 17.65 5.41
C HIS A 254 2.41 18.87 4.58
N THR A 255 1.43 18.70 3.67
CA THR A 255 0.98 19.74 2.73
C THR A 255 -0.18 20.58 3.25
N ALA A 256 -0.66 20.37 4.46
CA ALA A 256 -1.88 20.97 5.01
C ALA A 256 -3.15 20.63 4.20
N ALA A 257 -3.20 19.49 3.51
CA ALA A 257 -4.38 19.04 2.78
C ALA A 257 -5.48 18.54 3.74
N THR A 258 -6.73 18.54 3.30
CA THR A 258 -7.83 17.89 4.02
C THR A 258 -7.85 16.41 3.68
N ILE A 259 -7.91 15.54 4.69
CA ILE A 259 -8.03 14.09 4.55
C ILE A 259 -9.50 13.70 4.69
N VAL A 260 -10.13 13.28 3.60
CA VAL A 260 -11.50 12.73 3.61
C VAL A 260 -11.39 11.23 3.83
N ILE A 261 -11.77 10.77 5.02
CA ILE A 261 -11.53 9.38 5.44
C ILE A 261 -12.76 8.52 5.20
N MET A 262 -12.53 7.36 4.59
CA MET A 262 -13.47 6.24 4.51
C MET A 262 -12.92 5.05 5.29
N SER A 263 -13.67 4.54 6.27
CA SER A 263 -13.26 3.36 7.06
C SER A 263 -13.38 2.06 6.27
N ARG A 264 -14.35 1.98 5.39
CA ARG A 264 -14.59 0.86 4.47
C ARG A 264 -14.87 1.40 3.08
N TRP A 265 -14.46 0.65 2.07
CA TRP A 265 -14.78 0.98 0.70
C TRP A 265 -16.28 0.81 0.42
N ASP A 266 -16.86 1.83 -0.16
CA ASP A 266 -18.21 1.83 -0.74
C ASP A 266 -18.20 2.80 -1.92
N ARG A 267 -18.57 2.32 -3.12
CA ARG A 267 -18.48 3.09 -4.37
C ARG A 267 -19.41 4.31 -4.39
N THR A 268 -20.59 4.18 -3.78
CA THR A 268 -21.57 5.29 -3.72
C THR A 268 -21.08 6.34 -2.73
N CYS A 269 -20.63 5.91 -1.54
CA CYS A 269 -20.01 6.80 -0.56
C CYS A 269 -18.81 7.55 -1.15
N ALA A 270 -17.99 6.89 -1.94
CA ALA A 270 -16.82 7.52 -2.58
C ALA A 270 -17.27 8.63 -3.56
N ALA A 271 -18.27 8.38 -4.42
CA ALA A 271 -18.81 9.38 -5.33
C ALA A 271 -19.43 10.58 -4.59
N MET A 272 -20.26 10.33 -3.59
CA MET A 272 -20.83 11.37 -2.72
C MET A 272 -19.76 12.19 -2.00
N GLN A 273 -18.72 11.55 -1.48
CA GLN A 273 -17.59 12.23 -0.82
C GLN A 273 -16.78 13.09 -1.79
N ILE A 274 -16.53 12.61 -3.02
CA ILE A 274 -15.83 13.39 -4.05
C ILE A 274 -16.59 14.68 -4.35
N GLU A 275 -17.88 14.58 -4.59
CA GLU A 275 -18.74 15.74 -4.85
C GLU A 275 -18.81 16.69 -3.64
N ARG A 276 -19.24 16.17 -2.46
CA ARG A 276 -19.49 16.96 -1.25
C ARG A 276 -18.25 17.68 -0.75
N ALA A 277 -17.13 16.98 -0.67
CA ALA A 277 -15.89 17.52 -0.11
C ALA A 277 -15.01 18.17 -1.18
N ARG A 278 -15.42 18.17 -2.44
CA ARG A 278 -14.62 18.68 -3.59
C ARG A 278 -13.24 18.03 -3.62
N VAL A 279 -13.20 16.70 -3.55
CA VAL A 279 -11.95 15.93 -3.56
C VAL A 279 -11.15 16.24 -4.81
N THR A 280 -9.87 16.55 -4.61
CA THR A 280 -8.95 16.87 -5.72
C THR A 280 -8.01 15.72 -6.06
N ASN A 281 -7.69 14.87 -5.09
CA ASN A 281 -6.70 13.82 -5.22
C ASN A 281 -7.27 12.49 -4.71
N TRP A 282 -7.18 11.45 -5.52
CA TRP A 282 -7.57 10.12 -5.11
C TRP A 282 -6.51 9.09 -5.49
N SER A 283 -6.05 8.33 -4.49
CA SER A 283 -5.24 7.14 -4.71
C SER A 283 -6.13 5.91 -4.57
N ALA A 284 -6.21 5.09 -5.61
CA ALA A 284 -7.07 3.92 -5.68
C ALA A 284 -6.33 2.72 -6.27
N ILE A 285 -6.76 1.51 -5.92
CA ILE A 285 -6.32 0.27 -6.57
C ILE A 285 -7.31 -0.12 -7.67
N THR A 286 -6.85 -0.95 -8.60
CA THR A 286 -7.64 -1.39 -9.77
C THR A 286 -9.03 -1.92 -9.38
N THR A 287 -9.12 -2.72 -8.32
CA THR A 287 -10.41 -3.30 -7.87
C THR A 287 -11.41 -2.24 -7.38
N MET A 288 -10.95 -1.18 -6.70
CA MET A 288 -11.80 -0.05 -6.32
C MET A 288 -12.32 0.68 -7.55
N LEU A 289 -11.49 0.88 -8.56
CA LEU A 289 -11.87 1.58 -9.80
C LEU A 289 -12.84 0.77 -10.66
N VAL A 290 -12.67 -0.55 -10.73
CA VAL A 290 -13.65 -1.43 -11.38
C VAL A 290 -15.01 -1.32 -10.72
N ASP A 291 -15.05 -1.39 -9.39
CA ASP A 291 -16.29 -1.27 -8.63
C ASP A 291 -16.90 0.14 -8.74
N PHE A 292 -16.08 1.19 -8.67
CA PHE A 292 -16.53 2.58 -8.83
C PHE A 292 -17.18 2.84 -10.19
N LEU A 293 -16.54 2.40 -11.27
CA LEU A 293 -17.07 2.53 -12.64
C LEU A 293 -18.29 1.63 -12.93
N SER A 294 -18.55 0.64 -12.06
CA SER A 294 -19.75 -0.20 -12.13
C SER A 294 -20.95 0.40 -11.40
N ASN A 295 -20.80 1.57 -10.77
CA ASN A 295 -21.91 2.25 -10.11
C ASN A 295 -22.90 2.76 -11.15
N PRO A 296 -24.16 2.27 -11.18
CA PRO A 296 -25.15 2.68 -12.18
C PRO A 296 -25.60 4.13 -12.04
N GLU A 297 -25.32 4.75 -10.89
CA GLU A 297 -25.69 6.12 -10.60
C GLU A 297 -24.50 7.10 -10.67
N LEU A 298 -23.34 6.67 -11.18
CA LEU A 298 -22.12 7.47 -11.17
C LEU A 298 -22.28 8.83 -11.85
N GLU A 299 -23.06 8.87 -12.93
CA GLU A 299 -23.33 10.10 -13.70
C GLU A 299 -24.13 11.18 -12.92
N LYS A 300 -24.73 10.80 -11.77
CA LYS A 300 -25.46 11.77 -10.92
C LYS A 300 -24.53 12.64 -10.08
N TYR A 301 -23.26 12.25 -9.95
CA TYR A 301 -22.31 12.92 -9.05
C TYR A 301 -21.33 13.81 -9.82
N ASP A 302 -21.04 14.98 -9.27
CA ASP A 302 -20.02 15.90 -9.81
C ASP A 302 -18.61 15.45 -9.40
N LEU A 303 -17.90 14.84 -10.34
CA LEU A 303 -16.52 14.40 -10.15
C LEU A 303 -15.49 15.43 -10.65
N SER A 304 -15.92 16.60 -11.13
CA SER A 304 -15.07 17.61 -11.80
C SER A 304 -13.99 18.24 -10.90
N SER A 305 -14.08 18.05 -9.59
CA SER A 305 -13.05 18.50 -8.65
C SER A 305 -11.78 17.68 -8.68
N LEU A 306 -11.84 16.43 -9.17
CA LEU A 306 -10.68 15.56 -9.28
C LEU A 306 -9.64 16.17 -10.22
N ARG A 307 -8.38 16.17 -9.79
CA ARG A 307 -7.21 16.65 -10.55
C ARG A 307 -6.14 15.58 -10.69
N VAL A 308 -6.04 14.69 -9.71
CA VAL A 308 -5.04 13.62 -9.68
C VAL A 308 -5.71 12.30 -9.32
N LEU A 309 -5.58 11.31 -10.19
CA LEU A 309 -6.02 9.96 -9.97
C LEU A 309 -4.84 9.02 -10.23
N GLY A 310 -4.52 8.18 -9.29
CA GLY A 310 -3.41 7.25 -9.44
C GLY A 310 -3.39 6.19 -8.36
N GLY A 311 -2.38 5.35 -8.39
CA GLY A 311 -2.19 4.28 -7.41
C GLY A 311 -1.18 3.26 -7.88
N GLY A 312 -1.30 2.05 -7.39
CA GLY A 312 -0.36 0.97 -7.70
C GLY A 312 -0.79 -0.34 -7.06
N GLY A 313 0.17 -1.26 -6.97
CA GLY A 313 -0.07 -2.57 -6.36
C GLY A 313 -0.38 -3.67 -7.37
N ALA A 314 -0.93 -3.35 -8.53
CA ALA A 314 -1.07 -4.19 -9.70
C ALA A 314 -1.15 -3.31 -10.95
N ALA A 315 -0.70 -3.80 -12.09
CA ALA A 315 -0.84 -3.09 -13.35
C ALA A 315 -2.32 -2.88 -13.71
N MET A 316 -2.65 -1.68 -14.19
CA MET A 316 -4.01 -1.34 -14.63
C MET A 316 -4.29 -1.94 -16.00
N PRO A 317 -5.34 -2.78 -16.18
CA PRO A 317 -5.74 -3.24 -17.50
C PRO A 317 -6.05 -2.06 -18.44
N GLU A 318 -5.55 -2.13 -19.68
CA GLU A 318 -5.66 -1.01 -20.62
C GLU A 318 -7.10 -0.59 -20.92
N ALA A 319 -8.01 -1.56 -21.05
CA ALA A 319 -9.43 -1.28 -21.28
C ALA A 319 -10.08 -0.51 -20.12
N LEU A 320 -9.67 -0.83 -18.87
CA LEU A 320 -10.14 -0.13 -17.68
C LEU A 320 -9.55 1.28 -17.61
N ALA A 321 -8.27 1.45 -17.93
CA ALA A 321 -7.61 2.75 -17.96
C ALA A 321 -8.28 3.70 -18.96
N ARG A 322 -8.63 3.22 -20.16
CA ARG A 322 -9.37 3.98 -21.17
C ARG A 322 -10.76 4.39 -20.67
N LYS A 323 -11.53 3.43 -20.13
CA LYS A 323 -12.87 3.73 -19.60
C LYS A 323 -12.81 4.76 -18.46
N LEU A 324 -11.81 4.66 -17.61
CA LEU A 324 -11.59 5.61 -16.51
C LEU A 324 -11.32 7.03 -17.05
N GLU A 325 -10.46 7.15 -18.07
CA GLU A 325 -10.15 8.42 -18.73
C GLU A 325 -11.36 9.02 -19.46
N GLU A 326 -12.20 8.18 -20.09
CA GLU A 326 -13.46 8.59 -20.70
C GLU A 326 -14.47 9.14 -19.69
N VAL A 327 -14.60 8.49 -18.51
CA VAL A 327 -15.61 8.86 -17.50
C VAL A 327 -15.14 10.01 -16.61
N ILE A 328 -13.87 10.02 -16.20
CA ILE A 328 -13.34 10.98 -15.22
C ILE A 328 -12.57 12.11 -15.92
N GLY A 329 -12.10 11.91 -17.14
CA GLY A 329 -11.30 12.89 -17.87
C GLY A 329 -9.83 12.98 -17.43
N LEU A 330 -9.34 12.02 -16.61
CA LEU A 330 -7.99 12.02 -16.08
C LEU A 330 -7.28 10.70 -16.40
N PRO A 331 -5.97 10.76 -16.76
CA PRO A 331 -5.18 9.55 -16.85
C PRO A 331 -4.93 8.95 -15.47
N TYR A 332 -4.86 7.62 -15.41
CA TYR A 332 -4.45 6.93 -14.19
C TYR A 332 -2.91 6.90 -14.08
N VAL A 333 -2.38 7.52 -13.03
CA VAL A 333 -0.95 7.60 -12.77
C VAL A 333 -0.50 6.39 -11.94
N GLU A 334 0.04 5.37 -12.62
CA GLU A 334 0.55 4.16 -11.96
C GLU A 334 1.87 4.42 -11.25
N GLY A 335 2.07 3.73 -10.11
CA GLY A 335 3.32 3.70 -9.38
C GLY A 335 3.64 2.28 -8.88
N TYR A 336 4.93 2.03 -8.68
CA TYR A 336 5.47 0.79 -8.16
C TYR A 336 6.25 1.02 -6.88
N GLY A 337 6.07 0.13 -5.91
CA GLY A 337 6.80 0.14 -4.64
C GLY A 337 6.39 -1.01 -3.75
N LEU A 338 7.13 -1.16 -2.66
CA LEU A 338 7.01 -2.25 -1.69
C LEU A 338 6.90 -1.70 -0.27
N SER A 339 6.59 -2.57 0.70
CA SER A 339 6.69 -2.21 2.12
C SER A 339 8.12 -1.79 2.47
N GLU A 340 9.12 -2.43 1.87
CA GLU A 340 10.55 -2.19 2.05
C GLU A 340 11.03 -0.84 1.45
N THR A 341 10.22 -0.20 0.62
CA THR A 341 10.51 1.13 0.03
C THR A 341 9.56 2.24 0.51
N MET A 342 8.81 2.00 1.58
CA MET A 342 7.82 2.94 2.14
C MET A 342 6.91 3.54 1.04
N ALA A 343 6.27 2.70 0.25
CA ALA A 343 5.51 3.00 -0.96
C ALA A 343 6.41 3.36 -2.15
N PRO A 344 6.19 4.41 -3.00
CA PRO A 344 6.74 4.31 -4.34
C PRO A 344 8.26 4.43 -4.38
N SER A 345 8.86 3.53 -5.13
CA SER A 345 10.21 3.69 -5.70
C SER A 345 10.18 4.22 -7.13
N HIS A 346 9.05 3.97 -7.83
CA HIS A 346 8.80 4.48 -9.18
C HIS A 346 7.37 5.02 -9.28
N ILE A 347 7.19 6.10 -10.02
CA ILE A 347 5.86 6.66 -10.35
C ILE A 347 5.90 7.18 -11.79
N ASN A 348 4.80 7.02 -12.52
CA ASN A 348 4.64 7.67 -13.81
C ASN A 348 4.63 9.20 -13.66
N PRO A 349 5.29 9.94 -14.57
CA PRO A 349 5.16 11.39 -14.62
C PRO A 349 3.70 11.77 -14.95
N PRO A 350 3.04 12.64 -14.19
CA PRO A 350 1.63 12.96 -14.41
C PRO A 350 1.32 13.53 -15.81
N HIS A 351 2.25 14.22 -16.43
CA HIS A 351 2.11 14.82 -17.75
C HIS A 351 2.32 13.84 -18.91
N ARG A 352 2.92 12.65 -18.63
CA ARG A 352 3.23 11.64 -19.65
C ARG A 352 3.23 10.23 -19.05
N PRO A 353 2.11 9.76 -18.51
CA PRO A 353 2.04 8.42 -17.94
C PRO A 353 2.04 7.36 -19.07
N LYS A 354 2.75 6.26 -18.86
CA LYS A 354 2.64 5.04 -19.68
C LYS A 354 1.72 4.06 -18.97
N ARG A 355 0.85 3.41 -19.73
CA ARG A 355 -0.07 2.38 -19.21
C ARG A 355 0.69 1.07 -18.94
N GLN A 356 0.23 0.30 -17.95
CA GLN A 356 0.84 -0.97 -17.52
C GLN A 356 2.32 -0.84 -17.15
N CYS A 357 2.69 0.30 -16.63
CA CYS A 357 4.06 0.70 -16.35
C CYS A 357 4.20 1.18 -14.91
N GLY A 358 5.20 0.69 -14.19
CA GLY A 358 5.50 1.14 -12.83
C GLY A 358 5.98 2.59 -12.75
N GLY A 359 6.34 3.19 -13.89
CA GLY A 359 6.83 4.56 -13.99
C GLY A 359 8.33 4.67 -14.05
N ILE A 360 8.82 5.86 -13.74
CA ILE A 360 10.25 6.18 -13.68
C ILE A 360 10.73 6.23 -12.22
N PRO A 361 12.02 6.02 -11.93
CA PRO A 361 12.56 6.16 -10.59
C PRO A 361 12.17 7.51 -9.96
N PHE A 362 11.71 7.42 -8.71
CA PHE A 362 11.24 8.57 -7.92
C PHE A 362 12.41 9.44 -7.44
N PHE A 363 12.15 10.54 -6.75
CA PHE A 363 13.21 11.43 -6.24
C PHE A 363 14.30 10.67 -5.47
N ASN A 364 15.56 11.02 -5.72
CA ASN A 364 16.74 10.45 -5.06
C ASN A 364 16.86 8.91 -5.17
N THR A 365 16.12 8.29 -6.08
CA THR A 365 16.09 6.84 -6.29
C THR A 365 17.01 6.46 -7.44
N ASP A 366 17.92 5.51 -7.19
CA ASP A 366 18.72 4.84 -8.18
C ASP A 366 18.16 3.43 -8.40
N ALA A 367 17.65 3.13 -9.57
CA ALA A 367 17.09 1.82 -9.89
C ALA A 367 17.87 1.18 -11.05
N ARG A 368 18.08 -0.14 -10.96
CA ARG A 368 18.77 -0.94 -11.98
C ARG A 368 17.98 -2.20 -12.26
N VAL A 369 18.26 -2.80 -13.40
CA VAL A 369 17.83 -4.16 -13.73
C VAL A 369 19.10 -5.01 -13.87
N ILE A 370 19.17 -6.11 -13.13
CA ILE A 370 20.33 -7.00 -13.13
C ILE A 370 19.94 -8.41 -13.54
N ASP A 371 20.84 -9.11 -14.20
CA ASP A 371 20.68 -10.53 -14.47
C ASP A 371 20.57 -11.34 -13.18
N VAL A 372 19.64 -12.29 -13.14
CA VAL A 372 19.32 -13.04 -11.91
C VAL A 372 20.47 -13.94 -11.47
N GLU A 373 21.29 -14.45 -12.40
CA GLU A 373 22.38 -15.39 -12.14
C GLU A 373 23.72 -14.67 -12.00
N THR A 374 24.10 -13.90 -13.03
CA THR A 374 25.42 -13.24 -13.10
C THR A 374 25.50 -11.95 -12.30
N LYS A 375 24.37 -11.35 -11.94
CA LYS A 375 24.26 -10.02 -11.29
C LYS A 375 24.79 -8.86 -12.14
N ALA A 376 25.08 -9.09 -13.41
CA ALA A 376 25.47 -8.04 -14.33
C ALA A 376 24.27 -7.09 -14.61
N GLU A 377 24.56 -5.79 -14.78
CA GLU A 377 23.53 -4.81 -15.15
C GLU A 377 23.07 -5.07 -16.60
N LEU A 378 21.76 -5.01 -16.81
CA LEU A 378 21.11 -5.27 -18.10
C LEU A 378 20.74 -3.97 -18.80
N GLY A 379 20.68 -4.03 -20.12
CA GLY A 379 20.25 -2.93 -21.00
C GLY A 379 18.72 -2.81 -21.11
N PRO A 380 18.22 -1.82 -21.90
CA PRO A 380 16.80 -1.66 -22.18
C PRO A 380 16.17 -2.96 -22.73
N HIS A 381 14.90 -3.20 -22.36
CA HIS A 381 14.08 -4.37 -22.75
C HIS A 381 14.63 -5.75 -22.33
N GLN A 382 15.73 -5.80 -21.59
CA GLN A 382 16.24 -7.04 -21.02
C GLN A 382 15.61 -7.28 -19.65
N VAL A 383 14.92 -8.42 -19.50
CA VAL A 383 14.23 -8.77 -18.25
C VAL A 383 15.22 -9.31 -17.21
N GLY A 384 15.21 -8.72 -16.04
CA GLY A 384 16.03 -9.14 -14.90
C GLY A 384 15.40 -8.72 -13.57
N GLU A 385 16.13 -8.89 -12.47
CA GLU A 385 15.70 -8.46 -11.14
C GLU A 385 15.86 -6.94 -11.02
N ILE A 386 14.78 -6.25 -10.61
CA ILE A 386 14.83 -4.82 -10.30
C ILE A 386 15.49 -4.65 -8.93
N ILE A 387 16.50 -3.81 -8.87
CA ILE A 387 17.16 -3.41 -7.62
C ILE A 387 17.05 -1.90 -7.41
N VAL A 388 16.91 -1.48 -6.15
CA VAL A 388 16.62 -0.08 -5.81
C VAL A 388 17.53 0.41 -4.69
N HIS A 389 18.13 1.58 -4.89
CA HIS A 389 18.84 2.32 -3.85
C HIS A 389 18.20 3.69 -3.70
N GLY A 390 17.94 4.12 -2.48
CA GLY A 390 17.36 5.44 -2.21
C GLY A 390 17.07 5.64 -0.73
N PRO A 391 16.78 6.87 -0.32
CA PRO A 391 16.55 7.22 1.09
C PRO A 391 15.28 6.59 1.68
N GLN A 392 14.32 6.20 0.85
CA GLN A 392 13.08 5.53 1.25
C GLN A 392 13.26 4.03 1.55
N VAL A 393 14.40 3.46 1.19
CA VAL A 393 14.67 2.04 1.41
C VAL A 393 14.85 1.75 2.91
N PHE A 394 14.22 0.70 3.38
CA PHE A 394 14.25 0.29 4.78
C PHE A 394 15.67 -0.08 5.27
N ARG A 395 15.88 -0.09 6.57
CA ARG A 395 17.17 -0.53 7.16
C ARG A 395 17.42 -2.03 7.04
N GLY A 396 16.34 -2.81 7.05
CA GLY A 396 16.36 -4.26 7.07
C GLY A 396 15.15 -4.83 7.82
N TYR A 397 15.13 -6.14 8.00
CA TYR A 397 14.07 -6.84 8.72
C TYR A 397 14.40 -6.93 10.21
N TRP A 398 13.39 -6.61 11.05
CA TRP A 398 13.50 -6.64 12.51
C TRP A 398 13.91 -8.02 13.00
N LYS A 399 14.95 -8.08 13.87
CA LYS A 399 15.52 -9.33 14.43
C LYS A 399 15.92 -10.41 13.40
N GLN A 400 16.08 -10.05 12.13
CA GLN A 400 16.40 -11.00 11.05
C GLN A 400 17.63 -10.57 10.24
N PRO A 401 18.85 -10.66 10.81
CA PRO A 401 20.08 -10.20 10.14
C PRO A 401 20.39 -10.96 8.85
N GLU A 402 20.15 -12.28 8.82
CA GLU A 402 20.39 -13.11 7.62
C GLU A 402 19.44 -12.75 6.47
N ALA A 403 18.13 -12.60 6.77
CA ALA A 403 17.17 -12.17 5.78
C ALA A 403 17.46 -10.74 5.30
N THR A 404 17.96 -9.89 6.17
CA THR A 404 18.43 -8.54 5.82
C THR A 404 19.63 -8.60 4.89
N ALA A 405 20.64 -9.40 5.19
CA ALA A 405 21.81 -9.56 4.33
C ALA A 405 21.42 -10.05 2.92
N GLN A 406 20.51 -11.02 2.82
CA GLN A 406 20.01 -11.54 1.55
C GLN A 406 19.17 -10.55 0.75
N ALA A 407 18.55 -9.57 1.43
CA ALA A 407 17.70 -8.56 0.79
C ALA A 407 18.51 -7.46 0.10
N PHE A 408 19.81 -7.41 0.26
CA PHE A 408 20.66 -6.37 -0.31
C PHE A 408 21.78 -6.95 -1.16
N ILE A 409 22.26 -6.13 -2.09
CA ILE A 409 23.43 -6.40 -2.92
C ILE A 409 24.23 -5.11 -3.09
N ASP A 410 25.56 -5.24 -3.04
CA ASP A 410 26.44 -4.14 -3.40
C ASP A 410 26.60 -4.09 -4.91
N HIS A 411 26.29 -2.97 -5.51
CA HIS A 411 26.37 -2.72 -6.95
C HIS A 411 26.80 -1.28 -7.19
N ASP A 412 27.79 -1.07 -8.06
CA ASP A 412 28.33 0.26 -8.40
C ASP A 412 28.70 1.10 -7.14
N GLY A 413 29.29 0.46 -6.12
CA GLY A 413 29.70 1.08 -4.87
C GLY A 413 28.57 1.53 -3.94
N LYS A 414 27.34 1.09 -4.20
CA LYS A 414 26.14 1.40 -3.40
C LYS A 414 25.45 0.12 -2.95
N ARG A 415 24.76 0.20 -1.82
CA ARG A 415 23.94 -0.88 -1.31
C ARG A 415 22.53 -0.79 -1.88
N PHE A 416 22.16 -1.72 -2.77
CA PHE A 416 20.84 -1.80 -3.39
C PHE A 416 19.96 -2.83 -2.68
N PHE A 417 18.71 -2.50 -2.50
CA PHE A 417 17.67 -3.44 -2.10
C PHE A 417 17.25 -4.28 -3.31
N ARG A 418 17.22 -5.60 -3.14
CA ARG A 418 16.73 -6.57 -4.09
C ARG A 418 15.23 -6.72 -3.93
N THR A 419 14.48 -6.23 -4.90
CA THR A 419 13.01 -6.22 -4.79
C THR A 419 12.40 -7.61 -4.89
N GLY A 420 13.12 -8.55 -5.53
CA GLY A 420 12.58 -9.86 -5.90
C GLY A 420 11.51 -9.78 -6.99
N ASP A 421 11.29 -8.60 -7.56
CA ASP A 421 10.42 -8.39 -8.72
C ASP A 421 11.26 -8.37 -9.98
N LEU A 422 10.76 -9.01 -11.02
CA LEU A 422 11.33 -9.03 -12.35
C LEU A 422 10.70 -7.96 -13.21
N GLY A 423 11.52 -7.37 -14.06
CA GLY A 423 11.08 -6.35 -14.97
C GLY A 423 12.18 -5.91 -15.92
N TYR A 424 11.88 -4.91 -16.68
CA TYR A 424 12.80 -4.25 -17.59
C TYR A 424 12.52 -2.74 -17.59
N TYR A 425 13.42 -1.98 -18.18
CA TYR A 425 13.15 -0.58 -18.52
C TYR A 425 13.27 -0.40 -20.06
N ASP A 426 12.54 0.59 -20.58
CA ASP A 426 12.64 0.96 -22.01
C ASP A 426 13.73 2.01 -22.25
N GLU A 427 13.91 2.43 -23.52
CA GLU A 427 14.91 3.42 -23.91
C GLU A 427 14.73 4.77 -23.20
N GLU A 428 13.50 5.09 -22.80
CA GLU A 428 13.15 6.33 -22.09
C GLU A 428 13.35 6.22 -20.57
N GLY A 429 13.65 5.02 -20.04
CA GLY A 429 13.87 4.76 -18.62
C GLY A 429 12.61 4.56 -17.81
N TYR A 430 11.50 4.16 -18.43
CA TYR A 430 10.30 3.69 -17.76
C TYR A 430 10.43 2.21 -17.40
N PHE A 431 10.06 1.84 -16.17
CA PHE A 431 10.17 0.48 -15.66
C PHE A 431 8.84 -0.28 -15.77
N PHE A 432 8.93 -1.49 -16.28
CA PHE A 432 7.80 -2.40 -16.46
C PHE A 432 8.01 -3.64 -15.59
N ILE A 433 7.05 -3.94 -14.72
CA ILE A 433 7.10 -5.10 -13.84
C ILE A 433 6.47 -6.28 -14.57
N THR A 434 7.23 -7.35 -14.75
CA THR A 434 6.76 -8.53 -15.49
C THR A 434 6.26 -9.64 -14.56
N ASP A 435 7.00 -9.96 -13.50
CA ASP A 435 6.60 -10.99 -12.52
C ASP A 435 7.41 -10.87 -11.21
N ARG A 436 7.22 -11.86 -10.33
CA ARG A 436 8.05 -12.07 -9.15
C ARG A 436 9.00 -13.24 -9.32
N LEU A 437 10.26 -13.06 -8.98
CA LEU A 437 11.29 -14.10 -9.10
C LEU A 437 10.88 -15.44 -8.48
N LYS A 438 10.14 -15.41 -7.37
CA LYS A 438 9.67 -16.62 -6.65
C LYS A 438 8.41 -17.26 -7.22
N ARG A 439 7.79 -16.65 -8.23
CA ARG A 439 6.66 -17.25 -8.95
C ARG A 439 7.10 -18.04 -10.18
N MET A 440 8.39 -17.91 -10.57
CA MET A 440 8.92 -18.59 -11.75
C MET A 440 8.65 -20.10 -11.68
N ILE A 441 8.06 -20.64 -12.72
CA ILE A 441 7.83 -22.07 -12.91
C ILE A 441 8.95 -22.60 -13.79
N ASN A 442 9.64 -23.65 -13.32
CA ASN A 442 10.73 -24.28 -14.09
C ASN A 442 10.20 -25.51 -14.82
N CYS A 443 9.68 -25.31 -16.02
CA CYS A 443 9.12 -26.38 -16.87
C CYS A 443 10.22 -27.00 -17.76
N SER A 444 10.79 -28.13 -17.36
CA SER A 444 11.89 -28.81 -18.13
C SER A 444 13.08 -27.89 -18.46
N GLY A 445 13.49 -27.04 -17.54
CA GLY A 445 14.56 -26.05 -17.74
C GLY A 445 14.10 -24.74 -18.41
N PHE A 446 12.90 -24.67 -18.94
CA PHE A 446 12.33 -23.42 -19.45
C PHE A 446 11.71 -22.62 -18.31
N LYS A 447 12.10 -21.35 -18.20
CA LYS A 447 11.54 -20.41 -17.22
C LYS A 447 10.19 -19.87 -17.72
N VAL A 448 9.10 -20.18 -17.02
CA VAL A 448 7.77 -19.65 -17.31
C VAL A 448 7.39 -18.62 -16.23
N TRP A 449 6.98 -17.48 -16.69
CA TRP A 449 6.53 -16.38 -15.82
C TRP A 449 5.00 -16.40 -15.72
N PRO A 450 4.44 -16.72 -14.55
CA PRO A 450 2.99 -16.79 -14.37
C PRO A 450 2.23 -15.56 -14.82
N ALA A 451 2.73 -14.36 -14.55
CA ALA A 451 2.06 -13.12 -14.94
C ALA A 451 1.95 -12.96 -16.48
N GLU A 452 2.92 -13.44 -17.25
CA GLU A 452 2.85 -13.46 -18.73
C GLU A 452 1.72 -14.37 -19.21
N VAL A 453 1.60 -15.54 -18.61
CA VAL A 453 0.53 -16.50 -18.93
C VAL A 453 -0.83 -15.96 -18.50
N GLU A 454 -0.91 -15.36 -17.31
CA GLU A 454 -2.12 -14.69 -16.79
C GLU A 454 -2.58 -13.57 -17.73
N ALA A 455 -1.68 -12.70 -18.17
CA ALA A 455 -1.99 -11.61 -19.11
C ALA A 455 -2.59 -12.13 -20.43
N MET A 456 -2.06 -13.23 -20.94
CA MET A 456 -2.62 -13.88 -22.13
C MET A 456 -4.00 -14.46 -21.84
N LEU A 457 -4.18 -15.16 -20.70
CA LEU A 457 -5.46 -15.76 -20.32
C LEU A 457 -6.56 -14.72 -20.13
N TYR A 458 -6.25 -13.53 -19.62
CA TYR A 458 -7.23 -12.42 -19.49
C TYR A 458 -7.81 -11.96 -20.83
N ALA A 459 -7.14 -12.23 -21.95
CA ALA A 459 -7.67 -11.96 -23.29
C ALA A 459 -8.73 -13.00 -23.75
N HIS A 460 -8.91 -14.10 -23.01
CA HIS A 460 -9.93 -15.10 -23.32
C HIS A 460 -11.33 -14.59 -22.93
N PRO A 461 -12.34 -14.65 -23.82
CA PRO A 461 -13.66 -14.04 -23.58
C PRO A 461 -14.40 -14.62 -22.38
N ALA A 462 -14.18 -15.89 -22.03
CA ALA A 462 -14.84 -16.56 -20.92
C ALA A 462 -14.17 -16.32 -19.55
N ILE A 463 -12.95 -15.76 -19.50
CA ILE A 463 -12.19 -15.65 -18.25
C ILE A 463 -12.47 -14.29 -17.60
N GLN A 464 -12.88 -14.32 -16.33
CA GLN A 464 -13.03 -13.15 -15.48
C GLN A 464 -11.72 -12.88 -14.71
N GLU A 465 -11.16 -13.93 -14.07
CA GLU A 465 -9.91 -13.85 -13.32
C GLU A 465 -9.08 -15.12 -13.55
N ALA A 466 -7.77 -14.97 -13.53
CA ALA A 466 -6.83 -16.08 -13.63
C ALA A 466 -5.66 -15.92 -12.66
N CYS A 467 -5.21 -17.03 -12.09
CA CYS A 467 -3.97 -17.14 -11.35
C CYS A 467 -3.21 -18.37 -11.86
N VAL A 468 -1.96 -18.18 -12.23
CA VAL A 468 -1.10 -19.23 -12.76
C VAL A 468 -0.08 -19.63 -11.68
N ILE A 469 0.05 -20.94 -11.45
CA ILE A 469 0.96 -21.55 -10.48
C ILE A 469 1.73 -22.70 -11.11
N GLY A 470 2.84 -23.07 -10.48
CA GLY A 470 3.51 -24.34 -10.78
C GLY A 470 2.73 -25.52 -10.19
N SER A 471 2.72 -26.62 -10.88
CA SER A 471 2.23 -27.92 -10.36
C SER A 471 3.34 -28.96 -10.53
N PRO A 472 3.59 -29.82 -9.54
CA PRO A 472 4.58 -30.88 -9.66
C PRO A 472 4.32 -31.78 -10.87
N ASP A 473 5.36 -32.11 -11.65
CA ASP A 473 5.30 -32.99 -12.80
C ASP A 473 6.51 -33.94 -12.74
N GLY A 474 6.24 -35.24 -12.68
CA GLY A 474 7.29 -36.26 -12.51
C GLY A 474 8.31 -36.34 -13.64
N TYR A 475 8.02 -35.77 -14.84
CA TYR A 475 8.91 -35.75 -15.99
C TYR A 475 9.58 -34.38 -16.17
N ARG A 476 8.85 -33.29 -15.87
CA ARG A 476 9.27 -31.91 -16.14
C ARG A 476 9.77 -31.17 -14.93
N GLY A 477 9.71 -31.77 -13.75
CA GLY A 477 9.87 -31.10 -12.47
C GLY A 477 8.64 -30.28 -12.10
N GLU A 478 8.34 -29.26 -12.88
CA GLU A 478 7.13 -28.44 -12.75
C GLU A 478 6.40 -28.29 -14.09
N THR A 479 5.09 -28.06 -14.01
CA THR A 479 4.26 -27.71 -15.17
C THR A 479 3.34 -26.52 -14.83
N VAL A 480 2.84 -25.87 -15.87
CA VAL A 480 1.96 -24.71 -15.73
C VAL A 480 0.52 -25.15 -15.43
N LYS A 481 -0.05 -24.64 -14.33
CA LYS A 481 -1.45 -24.81 -13.95
C LYS A 481 -2.12 -23.44 -13.87
N ALA A 482 -3.30 -23.30 -14.52
CA ALA A 482 -4.14 -22.11 -14.42
C ALA A 482 -5.34 -22.37 -13.48
N ILE A 483 -5.56 -21.46 -12.53
CA ILE A 483 -6.75 -21.44 -11.67
C ILE A 483 -7.59 -20.27 -12.15
N VAL A 484 -8.82 -20.54 -12.59
CA VAL A 484 -9.63 -19.63 -13.38
C VAL A 484 -11.01 -19.40 -12.76
N VAL A 485 -11.44 -18.15 -12.71
CA VAL A 485 -12.82 -17.74 -12.46
C VAL A 485 -13.45 -17.39 -13.80
N LEU A 486 -14.53 -18.07 -14.15
CA LEU A 486 -15.27 -17.80 -15.38
C LEU A 486 -16.23 -16.61 -15.22
N ARG A 487 -16.50 -15.92 -16.32
CA ARG A 487 -17.60 -14.95 -16.37
C ARG A 487 -18.94 -15.66 -16.22
N ARG A 488 -19.93 -14.98 -15.66
CA ARG A 488 -21.25 -15.57 -15.36
C ARG A 488 -21.94 -16.16 -16.60
N GLU A 489 -21.77 -15.53 -17.74
CA GLU A 489 -22.32 -15.94 -19.03
C GLU A 489 -21.56 -17.09 -19.72
N ALA A 490 -20.42 -17.50 -19.17
CA ALA A 490 -19.49 -18.45 -19.80
C ALA A 490 -19.35 -19.78 -19.01
N THR A 491 -20.34 -20.14 -18.20
CA THR A 491 -20.31 -21.32 -17.30
C THR A 491 -20.20 -22.67 -18.02
N GLY A 492 -20.41 -22.73 -19.34
CA GLY A 492 -20.26 -23.94 -20.16
C GLY A 492 -18.87 -24.17 -20.74
N THR A 493 -17.90 -23.27 -20.47
CA THR A 493 -16.55 -23.39 -21.02
C THR A 493 -15.80 -24.57 -20.37
N ALA A 494 -15.25 -25.47 -21.19
CA ALA A 494 -14.44 -26.58 -20.69
C ALA A 494 -12.97 -26.17 -20.47
N ALA A 495 -12.28 -26.88 -19.57
CA ALA A 495 -10.85 -26.65 -19.34
C ALA A 495 -10.02 -26.82 -20.63
N GLN A 496 -10.40 -27.77 -21.48
CA GLN A 496 -9.75 -28.05 -22.74
C GLN A 496 -9.87 -26.86 -23.73
N ASP A 497 -10.99 -26.15 -23.73
CA ASP A 497 -11.20 -24.98 -24.61
C ASP A 497 -10.18 -23.89 -24.30
N ILE A 498 -9.92 -23.65 -23.00
CA ILE A 498 -8.92 -22.65 -22.55
C ILE A 498 -7.50 -23.11 -22.92
N ILE A 499 -7.19 -24.39 -22.75
CA ILE A 499 -5.87 -24.96 -23.11
C ILE A 499 -5.63 -24.84 -24.61
N ASP A 500 -6.62 -25.19 -25.45
CA ASP A 500 -6.49 -25.14 -26.90
C ASP A 500 -6.42 -23.70 -27.41
N TRP A 501 -7.18 -22.80 -26.80
CA TRP A 501 -7.07 -21.37 -27.08
C TRP A 501 -5.67 -20.84 -26.73
N ALA A 502 -5.12 -21.21 -25.56
CA ALA A 502 -3.78 -20.82 -25.14
C ALA A 502 -2.71 -21.41 -26.06
N ARG A 503 -2.85 -22.66 -26.50
CA ARG A 503 -1.90 -23.34 -27.42
C ARG A 503 -1.74 -22.63 -28.75
N SER A 504 -2.76 -21.94 -29.22
CA SER A 504 -2.70 -21.18 -30.47
C SER A 504 -2.01 -19.81 -30.33
N ARG A 505 -1.69 -19.38 -29.11
CA ARG A 505 -1.26 -18.00 -28.80
C ARG A 505 0.04 -17.88 -28.01
N MET A 506 0.52 -18.97 -27.43
CA MET A 506 1.76 -18.93 -26.66
C MET A 506 2.63 -20.17 -26.93
N ALA A 507 3.92 -20.05 -26.58
CA ALA A 507 4.87 -21.14 -26.74
C ALA A 507 4.44 -22.37 -25.91
N ALA A 508 4.67 -23.58 -26.44
CA ALA A 508 4.16 -24.84 -25.90
C ALA A 508 4.52 -25.07 -24.41
N PHE A 509 5.69 -24.58 -23.95
CA PHE A 509 6.11 -24.72 -22.56
C PHE A 509 5.40 -23.76 -21.61
N LYS A 510 4.76 -22.69 -22.12
CA LYS A 510 3.95 -21.72 -21.37
C LYS A 510 2.48 -22.12 -21.26
N VAL A 511 2.00 -22.99 -22.14
CA VAL A 511 0.59 -23.41 -22.17
C VAL A 511 0.23 -24.14 -20.90
N PRO A 512 -0.82 -23.71 -20.18
CA PRO A 512 -1.33 -24.46 -19.01
C PRO A 512 -1.69 -25.89 -19.41
N ARG A 513 -1.19 -26.86 -18.68
CA ARG A 513 -1.56 -28.27 -18.86
C ARG A 513 -2.78 -28.68 -18.07
N THR A 514 -3.04 -27.91 -17.01
CA THR A 514 -4.20 -28.12 -16.17
C THR A 514 -4.89 -26.77 -15.98
N VAL A 515 -6.21 -26.76 -16.13
CA VAL A 515 -7.07 -25.64 -15.80
C VAL A 515 -8.03 -26.09 -14.72
N GLN A 516 -8.06 -25.37 -13.60
CA GLN A 516 -8.98 -25.59 -12.48
C GLN A 516 -9.93 -24.39 -12.37
N PHE A 517 -11.23 -24.67 -12.41
CA PHE A 517 -12.23 -23.62 -12.17
C PHE A 517 -12.52 -23.46 -10.68
N VAL A 518 -12.68 -22.21 -10.25
CA VAL A 518 -13.06 -21.83 -8.88
C VAL A 518 -14.09 -20.70 -8.94
N GLU A 519 -14.89 -20.57 -7.89
CA GLU A 519 -15.88 -19.48 -7.78
C GLU A 519 -15.23 -18.12 -7.53
N ALA A 520 -14.13 -18.10 -6.77
CA ALA A 520 -13.36 -16.89 -6.48
C ALA A 520 -11.89 -17.23 -6.19
N LEU A 521 -10.98 -16.31 -6.53
CA LEU A 521 -9.58 -16.40 -6.13
C LEU A 521 -9.39 -15.79 -4.74
N PRO A 522 -8.56 -16.40 -3.85
CA PRO A 522 -8.24 -15.82 -2.56
C PRO A 522 -7.44 -14.52 -2.75
N LYS A 523 -7.83 -13.45 -2.03
CA LYS A 523 -7.21 -12.13 -2.15
C LYS A 523 -6.82 -11.57 -0.78
N THR A 524 -5.83 -10.69 -0.77
CA THR A 524 -5.48 -9.85 0.38
C THR A 524 -6.53 -8.75 0.56
N ALA A 525 -6.48 -8.06 1.72
CA ALA A 525 -7.28 -6.85 1.96
C ALA A 525 -7.04 -5.73 0.93
N THR A 526 -5.89 -5.74 0.26
CA THR A 526 -5.53 -4.81 -0.80
C THR A 526 -5.89 -5.32 -2.20
N GLY A 527 -6.69 -6.40 -2.30
CA GLY A 527 -7.17 -6.97 -3.57
C GLY A 527 -6.15 -7.79 -4.35
N LYS A 528 -4.93 -8.02 -3.84
CA LYS A 528 -3.92 -8.87 -4.49
C LYS A 528 -4.26 -10.35 -4.32
N ILE A 529 -4.15 -11.13 -5.40
CA ILE A 529 -4.35 -12.57 -5.37
C ILE A 529 -3.29 -13.23 -4.47
N LEU A 530 -3.72 -14.08 -3.55
CA LEU A 530 -2.86 -14.87 -2.66
C LEU A 530 -2.34 -16.12 -3.39
N TRP A 531 -1.60 -15.91 -4.48
CA TRP A 531 -1.07 -16.97 -5.33
C TRP A 531 -0.26 -18.02 -4.56
N ARG A 532 0.47 -17.59 -3.51
CA ARG A 532 1.24 -18.50 -2.69
C ARG A 532 0.38 -19.53 -1.97
N LYS A 533 -0.77 -19.12 -1.43
CA LYS A 533 -1.71 -20.04 -0.80
C LYS A 533 -2.15 -21.13 -1.80
N LEU A 534 -2.47 -20.72 -3.03
CA LEU A 534 -2.83 -21.64 -4.11
C LEU A 534 -1.66 -22.56 -4.48
N GLN A 535 -0.43 -22.01 -4.54
CA GLN A 535 0.78 -22.79 -4.81
C GLN A 535 1.07 -23.82 -3.72
N GLU A 536 1.00 -23.43 -2.45
CA GLU A 536 1.23 -24.33 -1.31
C GLU A 536 0.15 -25.43 -1.21
N GLU A 537 -1.09 -25.10 -1.47
CA GLU A 537 -2.19 -26.08 -1.53
C GLU A 537 -1.97 -27.10 -2.67
N GLU A 538 -1.43 -26.68 -3.80
CA GLU A 538 -1.11 -27.56 -4.93
C GLU A 538 0.04 -28.53 -4.61
N TYR A 539 1.08 -28.04 -3.94
CA TYR A 539 2.24 -28.87 -3.58
C TYR A 539 2.00 -29.83 -2.39
N ARG A 540 0.89 -29.67 -1.67
CA ARG A 540 0.47 -30.60 -0.60
C ARG A 540 -0.33 -31.80 -1.13
N LYS A 541 -0.82 -31.76 -2.36
CA LYS A 541 -1.54 -32.86 -3.01
C LYS A 541 -0.58 -33.95 -3.47
#